data_c161c94adf9c87c5ff4e7b405f72e0be
#
_entry.id   c161c94adf9c87c5ff4e7b405f72e0be
#
_cell.length_a   1.000
_cell.length_b   1.000
_cell.length_c   1.000
_cell.angle_alpha   90.00
_cell.angle_beta   90.00
_cell.angle_gamma   90.00
#
_symmetry.space_group_name_H-M   'P 1'
#
loop_
_entity.id
_entity.type
_entity.pdbx_description
1 polymer ?
#
loop_
_entity_poly.entity_id
_entity_poly.type
_entity_poly.pdbx_seq_one_letter_code
_entity_poly.pdbx_strand_id
1 'polypeptide(L)'
;MAAAASTYLAWWEQAGVDCAIGDAPVNWLRPAAAASAPVPDIAPASRAKPATLAEFRAWLMADDAQPERRWPGAPILPQGQEGASLMIVTDMPDPADMHAGSLLSDRAGQLFGSMLRAIGLVRQEVYITSLFLSRPPGGMVEAGDLSQAAERMRTHVALAAPDRLLLLGDRTIRTLLSVQDKGGMDDLHFFNHDGGTVPTFATFHPRLLLGQPAAKAECWRILQGLIEEQDR
;
A
#
# COMPACT_ATOMS: atom_id res chain seq x y z
N MET A 1 -38.40 -50.03 -29.24
CA MET A 1 -37.78 -49.31 -28.13
C MET A 1 -36.94 -48.12 -28.60
N ALA A 2 -36.20 -48.14 -29.70
CA ALA A 2 -35.41 -47.04 -30.20
C ALA A 2 -36.24 -45.79 -30.58
N ALA A 3 -37.43 -45.94 -31.16
CA ALA A 3 -38.30 -44.82 -31.58
C ALA A 3 -38.86 -44.02 -30.39
N ALA A 4 -39.10 -44.66 -29.24
CA ALA A 4 -39.58 -43.98 -28.03
C ALA A 4 -38.48 -43.14 -27.37
N ALA A 5 -37.22 -43.58 -27.44
CA ALA A 5 -36.09 -42.81 -26.92
C ALA A 5 -35.79 -41.56 -27.75
N SER A 6 -35.86 -41.66 -29.08
CA SER A 6 -35.67 -40.48 -29.96
C SER A 6 -36.76 -39.45 -29.80
N THR A 7 -38.03 -39.85 -29.64
CA THR A 7 -39.15 -38.93 -29.39
C THR A 7 -38.99 -38.24 -28.02
N TYR A 8 -38.51 -38.93 -27.02
CA TYR A 8 -38.25 -38.37 -25.69
C TYR A 8 -37.15 -37.31 -25.75
N LEU A 9 -36.05 -37.60 -26.42
CA LEU A 9 -34.93 -36.66 -26.58
C LEU A 9 -35.35 -35.42 -27.36
N ALA A 10 -36.11 -35.59 -28.47
CA ALA A 10 -36.63 -34.47 -29.26
C ALA A 10 -37.57 -33.55 -28.45
N TRP A 11 -38.33 -34.13 -27.50
CA TRP A 11 -39.18 -33.35 -26.61
C TRP A 11 -38.36 -32.48 -25.64
N TRP A 12 -37.26 -33.01 -25.09
CA TRP A 12 -36.35 -32.25 -24.22
C TRP A 12 -35.61 -31.15 -24.98
N GLU A 13 -35.17 -31.40 -26.23
CA GLU A 13 -34.61 -30.38 -27.10
C GLU A 13 -35.58 -29.24 -27.37
N GLN A 14 -36.83 -29.56 -27.61
CA GLN A 14 -37.88 -28.58 -27.83
C GLN A 14 -38.26 -27.79 -26.58
N ALA A 15 -38.03 -28.38 -25.38
CA ALA A 15 -38.19 -27.74 -24.09
C ALA A 15 -36.98 -26.89 -23.70
N GLY A 16 -35.92 -26.79 -24.53
CA GLY A 16 -34.71 -26.00 -24.30
C GLY A 16 -33.71 -26.68 -23.34
N VAL A 17 -33.83 -27.98 -23.13
CA VAL A 17 -32.89 -28.77 -22.32
C VAL A 17 -31.92 -29.46 -23.27
N ASP A 18 -30.75 -28.89 -23.43
CA ASP A 18 -29.73 -29.33 -24.37
C ASP A 18 -28.57 -30.09 -23.72
N CYS A 19 -28.65 -30.29 -22.40
CA CYS A 19 -27.59 -31.00 -21.64
C CYS A 19 -28.17 -32.01 -20.64
N ALA A 20 -27.51 -33.13 -20.49
CA ALA A 20 -27.81 -34.11 -19.45
C ALA A 20 -27.30 -33.63 -18.10
N ILE A 21 -28.21 -33.51 -17.14
CA ILE A 21 -27.85 -33.16 -15.76
C ILE A 21 -27.63 -34.47 -15.00
N GLY A 22 -26.48 -34.63 -14.38
CA GLY A 22 -26.17 -35.80 -13.55
C GLY A 22 -26.97 -35.79 -12.23
N ASP A 23 -27.24 -36.97 -11.67
CA ASP A 23 -28.00 -37.13 -10.44
C ASP A 23 -27.30 -36.59 -9.18
N ALA A 24 -26.02 -36.24 -9.27
CA ALA A 24 -25.27 -35.64 -8.18
C ALA A 24 -25.03 -34.13 -8.42
N PRO A 25 -25.25 -33.29 -7.41
CA PRO A 25 -25.00 -31.86 -7.55
C PRO A 25 -23.50 -31.58 -7.83
N VAL A 26 -23.23 -30.89 -8.93
CA VAL A 26 -21.87 -30.45 -9.30
C VAL A 26 -21.65 -29.05 -8.76
N ASN A 27 -20.64 -28.87 -7.92
CA ASN A 27 -20.28 -27.55 -7.43
C ASN A 27 -19.47 -26.77 -8.46
N TRP A 28 -20.13 -25.96 -9.27
CA TRP A 28 -19.54 -25.14 -10.33
C TRP A 28 -18.57 -24.05 -9.81
N LEU A 29 -18.63 -23.75 -8.52
CA LEU A 29 -17.76 -22.78 -7.85
C LEU A 29 -16.45 -23.41 -7.35
N ARG A 30 -16.36 -24.73 -7.41
CA ARG A 30 -15.14 -25.45 -7.05
C ARG A 30 -14.60 -26.13 -8.30
N PRO A 31 -13.53 -25.63 -8.94
CA PRO A 31 -12.85 -26.37 -9.99
C PRO A 31 -12.53 -27.78 -9.44
N ALA A 32 -12.80 -28.84 -10.23
CA ALA A 32 -12.38 -30.18 -9.87
C ALA A 32 -10.89 -30.10 -9.52
N ALA A 33 -10.53 -30.55 -8.30
CA ALA A 33 -9.14 -30.62 -7.91
C ALA A 33 -8.43 -31.48 -8.96
N ALA A 34 -7.71 -30.83 -9.88
CA ALA A 34 -6.73 -31.53 -10.69
C ALA A 34 -5.84 -32.24 -9.70
N ALA A 35 -5.69 -33.57 -9.85
CA ALA A 35 -4.74 -34.37 -9.05
C ALA A 35 -3.39 -33.66 -9.18
N SER A 36 -3.05 -32.86 -8.19
CA SER A 36 -1.78 -32.17 -8.12
C SER A 36 -0.73 -33.27 -8.01
N ALA A 37 0.05 -33.49 -9.08
CA ALA A 37 1.36 -34.06 -8.91
C ALA A 37 2.05 -33.26 -7.78
N PRO A 38 2.78 -33.92 -6.87
CA PRO A 38 3.47 -33.19 -5.82
C PRO A 38 4.41 -32.21 -6.51
N VAL A 39 4.01 -30.93 -6.52
CA VAL A 39 4.90 -29.83 -6.86
C VAL A 39 5.97 -29.89 -5.78
N PRO A 40 7.26 -30.07 -6.12
CA PRO A 40 8.30 -29.97 -5.12
C PRO A 40 8.07 -28.62 -4.43
N ASP A 41 7.92 -28.68 -3.12
CA ASP A 41 7.85 -27.48 -2.26
C ASP A 41 9.22 -26.80 -2.35
N ILE A 42 9.38 -26.00 -3.41
CA ILE A 42 10.46 -25.02 -3.48
C ILE A 42 9.98 -23.94 -2.51
N ALA A 43 10.25 -24.19 -1.21
CA ALA A 43 10.18 -23.13 -0.22
C ALA A 43 10.88 -21.92 -0.86
N PRO A 44 10.20 -20.76 -0.99
CA PRO A 44 10.85 -19.58 -1.53
C PRO A 44 12.11 -19.42 -0.69
N ALA A 45 13.28 -19.49 -1.34
CA ALA A 45 14.54 -19.29 -0.66
C ALA A 45 14.36 -18.02 0.17
N SER A 46 14.39 -18.15 1.49
CA SER A 46 14.25 -17.05 2.42
C SER A 46 15.37 -16.07 2.05
N ARG A 47 15.05 -15.12 1.16
CA ARG A 47 16.00 -14.07 0.84
C ARG A 47 16.23 -13.36 2.14
N ALA A 48 17.49 -13.34 2.59
CA ALA A 48 17.87 -12.68 3.83
C ALA A 48 17.25 -11.28 3.86
N LYS A 49 16.53 -10.97 4.94
CA LYS A 49 15.98 -9.60 5.10
C LYS A 49 17.16 -8.62 5.04
N PRO A 50 17.01 -7.48 4.32
CA PRO A 50 18.07 -6.48 4.27
C PRO A 50 18.39 -5.99 5.69
N ALA A 51 19.69 -5.84 5.98
CA ALA A 51 20.17 -5.44 7.30
C ALA A 51 20.48 -3.93 7.37
N THR A 52 20.60 -3.27 6.21
CA THR A 52 20.90 -1.83 6.12
C THR A 52 19.88 -1.13 5.20
N LEU A 53 19.73 0.18 5.37
CA LEU A 53 18.86 0.98 4.50
C LEU A 53 19.33 0.96 3.02
N ALA A 54 20.63 0.89 2.78
CA ALA A 54 21.18 0.77 1.44
C ALA A 54 20.82 -0.57 0.77
N GLU A 55 20.98 -1.69 1.51
CA GLU A 55 20.56 -3.00 1.04
C GLU A 55 19.04 -3.06 0.83
N PHE A 56 18.25 -2.43 1.69
CA PHE A 56 16.81 -2.34 1.54
C PHE A 56 16.41 -1.61 0.25
N ARG A 57 17.04 -0.47 -0.06
CA ARG A 57 16.80 0.24 -1.32
C ARG A 57 17.17 -0.60 -2.54
N ALA A 58 18.29 -1.33 -2.49
CA ALA A 58 18.70 -2.25 -3.55
C ALA A 58 17.71 -3.42 -3.68
N TRP A 59 17.24 -3.97 -2.56
CA TRP A 59 16.23 -5.02 -2.54
C TRP A 59 14.89 -4.58 -3.13
N LEU A 60 14.43 -3.35 -2.83
CA LEU A 60 13.22 -2.78 -3.44
C LEU A 60 13.28 -2.78 -4.98
N MET A 61 14.48 -2.61 -5.55
CA MET A 61 14.69 -2.61 -6.99
C MET A 61 14.87 -3.99 -7.60
N ALA A 62 15.36 -4.95 -6.83
CA ALA A 62 15.78 -6.26 -7.34
C ALA A 62 14.73 -7.37 -7.10
N ASP A 63 13.85 -7.21 -6.11
CA ASP A 63 12.93 -8.26 -5.72
C ASP A 63 11.68 -8.30 -6.61
N ASP A 64 11.55 -9.41 -7.37
CA ASP A 64 10.42 -9.62 -8.28
C ASP A 64 9.10 -9.92 -7.56
N ALA A 65 9.14 -10.21 -6.25
CA ALA A 65 7.95 -10.42 -5.43
C ALA A 65 7.23 -9.12 -5.04
N GLN A 66 7.84 -7.95 -5.31
CA GLN A 66 7.19 -6.68 -5.03
C GLN A 66 5.94 -6.46 -5.89
N PRO A 67 4.81 -5.98 -5.30
CA PRO A 67 3.57 -5.74 -6.03
C PRO A 67 3.76 -4.87 -7.28
N GLU A 68 4.65 -3.90 -7.17
CA GLU A 68 4.95 -2.90 -8.20
C GLU A 68 5.55 -3.49 -9.48
N ARG A 69 6.09 -4.72 -9.42
CA ARG A 69 6.61 -5.40 -10.62
C ARG A 69 5.52 -5.74 -11.64
N ARG A 70 4.28 -5.82 -11.21
CA ARG A 70 3.11 -6.07 -12.07
C ARG A 70 2.55 -4.79 -12.68
N TRP A 71 3.01 -3.61 -12.23
CA TRP A 71 2.45 -2.34 -12.61
C TRP A 71 3.33 -1.58 -13.60
N PRO A 72 2.77 -0.73 -14.45
CA PRO A 72 3.53 0.05 -15.40
C PRO A 72 4.33 1.16 -14.71
N GLY A 73 5.44 1.56 -15.36
CA GLY A 73 6.26 2.69 -14.95
C GLY A 73 7.42 2.31 -14.03
N ALA A 74 8.42 3.19 -13.99
CA ALA A 74 9.57 3.02 -13.14
C ALA A 74 9.21 3.31 -11.67
N PRO A 75 9.70 2.51 -10.70
CA PRO A 75 9.44 2.76 -9.29
C PRO A 75 10.16 4.05 -8.82
N ILE A 76 9.49 4.82 -7.97
CA ILE A 76 10.08 5.97 -7.29
C ILE A 76 10.62 5.50 -5.94
N LEU A 77 11.93 5.53 -5.80
CA LEU A 77 12.60 5.09 -4.59
C LEU A 77 12.47 6.10 -3.45
N PRO A 78 12.54 5.63 -2.18
CA PRO A 78 12.61 6.49 -1.01
C PRO A 78 13.80 7.47 -1.09
N GLN A 79 13.57 8.71 -0.64
CA GLN A 79 14.56 9.79 -0.64
C GLN A 79 14.74 10.31 0.80
N GLY A 80 15.96 10.59 1.19
CA GLY A 80 16.33 11.08 2.51
C GLY A 80 17.48 10.29 3.12
N GLN A 81 17.91 10.73 4.29
CA GLN A 81 18.99 10.09 5.07
C GLN A 81 18.42 9.23 6.20
N GLU A 82 19.17 8.22 6.60
CA GLU A 82 18.92 7.45 7.82
C GLU A 82 18.98 8.38 9.04
N GLY A 83 18.12 8.14 10.04
CA GLY A 83 18.05 8.98 11.24
C GLY A 83 17.44 10.37 10.98
N ALA A 84 16.66 10.54 9.93
CA ALA A 84 15.97 11.82 9.70
C ALA A 84 14.99 12.13 10.84
N SER A 85 14.92 13.38 11.27
CA SER A 85 14.00 13.83 12.35
C SER A 85 12.53 13.57 12.01
N LEU A 86 12.19 13.49 10.72
CA LEU A 86 10.83 13.22 10.25
C LEU A 86 10.86 12.33 9.01
N MET A 87 10.16 11.19 9.07
CA MET A 87 9.87 10.36 7.91
C MET A 87 8.42 10.54 7.48
N ILE A 88 8.23 10.77 6.20
CA ILE A 88 6.92 11.03 5.59
C ILE A 88 6.56 9.85 4.72
N VAL A 89 5.38 9.29 4.97
CA VAL A 89 4.85 8.15 4.22
C VAL A 89 3.56 8.56 3.53
N THR A 90 3.54 8.48 2.21
CA THR A 90 2.34 8.65 1.39
C THR A 90 1.84 7.31 0.86
N ASP A 91 0.71 7.29 0.17
CA ASP A 91 0.09 6.08 -0.38
C ASP A 91 0.88 5.53 -1.58
N MET A 92 0.84 6.23 -2.68
CA MET A 92 1.49 5.88 -3.94
C MET A 92 1.83 7.14 -4.73
N PRO A 93 2.76 7.07 -5.68
CA PRO A 93 3.04 8.19 -6.57
C PRO A 93 1.80 8.64 -7.35
N ASP A 94 1.64 9.93 -7.50
CA ASP A 94 0.65 10.50 -8.40
C ASP A 94 1.15 10.43 -9.85
N PRO A 95 0.28 10.57 -10.87
CA PRO A 95 0.72 10.61 -12.27
C PRO A 95 1.80 11.66 -12.54
N ALA A 96 1.72 12.83 -11.89
CA ALA A 96 2.74 13.87 -12.00
C ALA A 96 4.08 13.45 -11.39
N ASP A 97 4.05 12.72 -10.27
CA ASP A 97 5.24 12.18 -9.61
C ASP A 97 5.95 11.14 -10.49
N MET A 98 5.16 10.26 -11.15
CA MET A 98 5.69 9.27 -12.09
C MET A 98 6.44 9.92 -13.26
N HIS A 99 5.96 11.06 -13.73
CA HIS A 99 6.64 11.83 -14.79
C HIS A 99 7.89 12.55 -14.26
N ALA A 100 7.83 13.07 -13.05
CA ALA A 100 8.93 13.79 -12.43
C ALA A 100 10.02 12.89 -11.82
N GLY A 101 9.73 11.59 -11.60
CA GLY A 101 10.60 10.65 -10.90
C GLY A 101 10.79 10.97 -9.42
N SER A 102 9.89 11.74 -8.81
CA SER A 102 9.95 12.11 -7.39
C SER A 102 8.56 12.28 -6.79
N LEU A 103 8.39 11.85 -5.52
CA LEU A 103 7.13 11.98 -4.80
C LEU A 103 6.80 13.45 -4.52
N LEU A 104 5.51 13.78 -4.48
CA LEU A 104 5.03 15.12 -4.12
C LEU A 104 5.70 16.20 -4.97
N SER A 105 5.62 16.09 -6.29
CA SER A 105 6.37 16.94 -7.24
C SER A 105 5.56 18.07 -7.86
N ASP A 106 4.22 18.00 -7.80
CA ASP A 106 3.30 18.97 -8.41
C ASP A 106 2.81 20.06 -7.44
N ARG A 107 1.61 20.61 -7.67
CA ARG A 107 0.96 21.57 -6.77
C ARG A 107 0.77 21.04 -5.35
N ALA A 108 0.53 19.72 -5.20
CA ALA A 108 0.46 19.10 -3.88
C ALA A 108 1.83 19.12 -3.20
N GLY A 109 2.91 18.91 -3.95
CA GLY A 109 4.27 19.03 -3.46
C GLY A 109 4.67 20.47 -3.08
N GLN A 110 4.20 21.48 -3.82
CA GLN A 110 4.40 22.89 -3.46
C GLN A 110 3.71 23.23 -2.13
N LEU A 111 2.46 22.76 -1.95
CA LEU A 111 1.74 22.92 -0.69
C LEU A 111 2.48 22.19 0.44
N PHE A 112 2.88 20.96 0.21
CA PHE A 112 3.65 20.17 1.17
C PHE A 112 4.96 20.84 1.58
N GLY A 113 5.72 21.40 0.62
CA GLY A 113 6.92 22.19 0.91
C GLY A 113 6.63 23.43 1.75
N SER A 114 5.44 24.05 1.61
CA SER A 114 5.00 25.16 2.46
C SER A 114 4.62 24.68 3.87
N MET A 115 4.01 23.50 3.98
CA MET A 115 3.71 22.87 5.27
C MET A 115 5.01 22.55 6.04
N LEU A 116 6.02 21.97 5.39
CA LEU A 116 7.32 21.71 6.00
C LEU A 116 8.00 23.00 6.50
N ARG A 117 8.04 24.05 5.68
CA ARG A 117 8.60 25.34 6.10
C ARG A 117 7.87 25.94 7.30
N ALA A 118 6.56 25.76 7.39
CA ALA A 118 5.76 26.25 8.51
C ALA A 118 6.10 25.56 9.85
N ILE A 119 6.68 24.37 9.79
CA ILE A 119 7.19 23.61 10.96
C ILE A 119 8.71 23.66 11.07
N GLY A 120 9.36 24.58 10.36
CA GLY A 120 10.81 24.79 10.44
C GLY A 120 11.67 23.76 9.70
N LEU A 121 11.09 22.93 8.84
CA LEU A 121 11.80 21.91 8.08
C LEU A 121 11.84 22.23 6.58
N VAL A 122 12.84 21.68 5.89
CA VAL A 122 12.91 21.70 4.43
C VAL A 122 12.93 20.28 3.88
N ARG A 123 12.58 20.14 2.60
CA ARG A 123 12.42 18.85 1.95
C ARG A 123 13.68 17.95 2.03
N GLN A 124 14.84 18.54 2.04
CA GLN A 124 16.14 17.85 2.07
C GLN A 124 16.46 17.25 3.44
N GLU A 125 15.83 17.72 4.50
CA GLU A 125 16.04 17.29 5.89
C GLU A 125 15.11 16.14 6.30
N VAL A 126 14.10 15.84 5.48
CA VAL A 126 13.10 14.82 5.77
C VAL A 126 13.30 13.58 4.90
N TYR A 127 12.90 12.42 5.44
CA TYR A 127 12.85 11.20 4.68
C TYR A 127 11.46 11.04 4.05
N ILE A 128 11.39 10.87 2.73
CA ILE A 128 10.10 10.78 2.01
C ILE A 128 10.00 9.43 1.30
N THR A 129 8.91 8.73 1.54
CA THR A 129 8.61 7.45 0.90
C THR A 129 7.10 7.28 0.67
N SER A 130 6.73 6.19 0.02
CA SER A 130 5.35 5.77 -0.20
C SER A 130 5.14 4.30 0.13
N LEU A 131 3.89 3.90 0.41
CA LEU A 131 3.52 2.50 0.58
C LEU A 131 3.86 1.71 -0.68
N PHE A 132 3.54 2.26 -1.84
CA PHE A 132 3.83 1.67 -3.15
C PHE A 132 4.77 2.57 -3.95
N LEU A 133 5.79 1.96 -4.55
CA LEU A 133 6.84 2.68 -5.29
C LEU A 133 6.41 3.12 -6.70
N SER A 134 5.34 2.54 -7.23
CA SER A 134 4.72 2.91 -8.50
C SER A 134 3.20 2.91 -8.37
N ARG A 135 2.51 3.31 -9.44
CA ARG A 135 1.07 3.45 -9.43
C ARG A 135 0.41 2.33 -10.23
N PRO A 136 -0.52 1.54 -9.63
CA PRO A 136 -1.29 0.55 -10.36
C PRO A 136 -2.27 1.21 -11.33
N PRO A 137 -2.68 0.51 -12.40
CA PRO A 137 -3.73 0.98 -13.29
C PRO A 137 -5.01 1.35 -12.51
N GLY A 138 -5.55 2.53 -12.78
CA GLY A 138 -6.73 3.03 -12.06
C GLY A 138 -6.51 3.37 -10.58
N GLY A 139 -5.30 3.21 -10.04
CA GLY A 139 -5.02 3.44 -8.60
C GLY A 139 -5.62 2.38 -7.68
N MET A 140 -6.04 1.23 -8.24
CA MET A 140 -6.66 0.13 -7.49
C MET A 140 -5.58 -0.81 -6.94
N VAL A 141 -5.67 -1.14 -5.65
CA VAL A 141 -4.73 -1.99 -4.92
C VAL A 141 -5.50 -3.14 -4.29
N GLU A 142 -4.97 -4.35 -4.39
CA GLU A 142 -5.54 -5.53 -3.76
C GLU A 142 -5.21 -5.57 -2.25
N ALA A 143 -6.07 -6.24 -1.47
CA ALA A 143 -5.87 -6.37 -0.03
C ALA A 143 -4.55 -7.08 0.33
N GLY A 144 -4.15 -8.07 -0.49
CA GLY A 144 -2.86 -8.77 -0.33
C GLY A 144 -1.66 -7.84 -0.50
N ASP A 145 -1.72 -6.93 -1.48
CA ASP A 145 -0.67 -5.94 -1.72
C ASP A 145 -0.54 -4.94 -0.57
N LEU A 146 -1.68 -4.51 0.01
CA LEU A 146 -1.68 -3.64 1.18
C LEU A 146 -1.01 -4.30 2.38
N SER A 147 -1.30 -5.58 2.63
CA SER A 147 -0.69 -6.34 3.71
C SER A 147 0.83 -6.48 3.51
N GLN A 148 1.26 -6.77 2.29
CA GLN A 148 2.69 -6.87 1.94
C GLN A 148 3.39 -5.50 2.08
N ALA A 149 2.75 -4.41 1.64
CA ALA A 149 3.28 -3.07 1.79
C ALA A 149 3.41 -2.66 3.26
N ALA A 150 2.43 -3.01 4.12
CA ALA A 150 2.49 -2.76 5.55
C ALA A 150 3.66 -3.50 6.22
N GLU A 151 3.86 -4.79 5.89
CA GLU A 151 4.98 -5.58 6.41
C GLU A 151 6.33 -5.01 5.97
N ARG A 152 6.45 -4.66 4.69
CA ARG A 152 7.62 -3.99 4.13
C ARG A 152 7.92 -2.67 4.84
N MET A 153 6.88 -1.90 5.17
CA MET A 153 7.03 -0.60 5.84
C MET A 153 7.56 -0.76 7.27
N ARG A 154 7.22 -1.83 8.01
CA ARG A 154 7.80 -2.11 9.33
C ARG A 154 9.32 -2.25 9.27
N THR A 155 9.82 -3.06 8.34
CA THR A 155 11.26 -3.21 8.10
C THR A 155 11.88 -1.89 7.63
N HIS A 156 11.19 -1.15 6.74
CA HIS A 156 11.67 0.13 6.22
C HIS A 156 11.86 1.17 7.32
N VAL A 157 10.87 1.34 8.20
CA VAL A 157 10.94 2.29 9.33
C VAL A 157 12.05 1.89 10.30
N ALA A 158 12.19 0.58 10.59
CA ALA A 158 13.28 0.09 11.46
C ALA A 158 14.67 0.45 10.90
N LEU A 159 14.86 0.32 9.59
CA LEU A 159 16.13 0.61 8.91
C LEU A 159 16.37 2.11 8.67
N ALA A 160 15.32 2.88 8.45
CA ALA A 160 15.42 4.33 8.29
C ALA A 160 15.62 5.05 9.63
N ALA A 161 15.18 4.41 10.74
CA ALA A 161 15.31 4.87 12.12
C ALA A 161 14.94 6.36 12.32
N PRO A 162 13.76 6.83 11.89
CA PRO A 162 13.37 8.22 12.06
C PRO A 162 12.95 8.50 13.49
N ASP A 163 13.09 9.76 13.92
CA ASP A 163 12.58 10.18 15.24
C ASP A 163 11.05 10.16 15.27
N ARG A 164 10.39 10.50 14.16
CA ARG A 164 8.92 10.61 14.03
C ARG A 164 8.43 10.22 12.64
N LEU A 165 7.17 9.76 12.57
CA LEU A 165 6.46 9.51 11.31
C LEU A 165 5.35 10.54 11.08
N LEU A 166 5.16 10.91 9.82
CA LEU A 166 4.00 11.63 9.32
C LEU A 166 3.33 10.83 8.21
N LEU A 167 2.14 10.32 8.47
CA LEU A 167 1.35 9.56 7.52
C LEU A 167 0.41 10.48 6.75
N LEU A 168 0.49 10.46 5.42
CA LEU A 168 -0.31 11.30 4.54
C LEU A 168 -1.42 10.50 3.85
N GLY A 169 -2.67 10.80 4.22
CA GLY A 169 -3.86 10.28 3.55
C GLY A 169 -4.42 9.00 4.14
N ASP A 170 -5.72 8.83 3.94
CA ASP A 170 -6.56 7.82 4.58
C ASP A 170 -6.08 6.37 4.34
N ARG A 171 -5.68 6.01 3.10
CA ARG A 171 -5.21 4.65 2.81
C ARG A 171 -3.92 4.34 3.58
N THR A 172 -2.96 5.26 3.62
CA THR A 172 -1.71 5.11 4.39
C THR A 172 -2.00 4.88 5.86
N ILE A 173 -2.89 5.71 6.43
CA ILE A 173 -3.29 5.64 7.83
C ILE A 173 -3.94 4.30 8.15
N ARG A 174 -4.93 3.88 7.35
CA ARG A 174 -5.64 2.61 7.57
C ARG A 174 -4.76 1.38 7.37
N THR A 175 -3.74 1.47 6.52
CA THR A 175 -2.84 0.35 6.25
C THR A 175 -1.80 0.18 7.35
N LEU A 176 -1.32 1.28 7.94
CA LEU A 176 -0.21 1.25 8.89
C LEU A 176 -0.65 1.32 10.36
N LEU A 177 -1.77 2.00 10.67
CA LEU A 177 -2.29 2.08 12.02
C LEU A 177 -3.41 1.04 12.22
N SER A 178 -3.35 0.31 13.33
CA SER A 178 -4.39 -0.66 13.68
C SER A 178 -5.70 0.03 14.11
N VAL A 179 -6.80 -0.72 14.10
CA VAL A 179 -8.12 -0.19 14.55
C VAL A 179 -8.09 0.23 16.02
N GLN A 180 -7.21 -0.39 16.82
CA GLN A 180 -7.05 -0.11 18.24
C GLN A 180 -6.24 1.16 18.50
N ASP A 181 -5.40 1.57 17.54
CA ASP A 181 -4.59 2.80 17.61
C ASP A 181 -5.33 4.02 17.01
N LYS A 182 -6.61 3.84 16.63
CA LYS A 182 -7.44 4.92 16.08
C LYS A 182 -8.00 5.81 17.20
N GLY A 183 -7.13 6.63 17.79
CA GLY A 183 -7.51 7.91 18.36
C GLY A 183 -8.04 8.87 17.28
N GLY A 184 -8.44 10.06 17.62
CA GLY A 184 -8.74 11.11 16.64
C GLY A 184 -7.52 11.40 15.75
N MET A 185 -7.71 12.07 14.62
CA MET A 185 -6.59 12.49 13.77
C MET A 185 -5.63 13.44 14.51
N ASP A 186 -6.10 14.11 15.55
CA ASP A 186 -5.32 15.04 16.39
C ASP A 186 -4.48 14.28 17.47
N ASP A 187 -4.61 12.96 17.59
CA ASP A 187 -3.93 12.19 18.62
C ASP A 187 -2.55 11.72 18.15
N LEU A 188 -1.62 11.65 19.09
CA LEU A 188 -0.33 11.00 18.90
C LEU A 188 -0.53 9.48 18.84
N HIS A 189 -0.11 8.88 17.75
CA HIS A 189 -0.12 7.44 17.54
C HIS A 189 1.29 6.87 17.70
N PHE A 190 1.39 5.55 17.83
CA PHE A 190 2.66 4.85 17.84
C PHE A 190 2.65 3.77 16.76
N PHE A 191 3.60 3.85 15.85
CA PHE A 191 3.78 2.81 14.83
C PHE A 191 4.78 1.77 15.32
N ASN A 192 4.32 0.51 15.36
CA ASN A 192 5.16 -0.62 15.73
C ASN A 192 5.93 -1.12 14.50
N HIS A 193 7.25 -1.24 14.64
CA HIS A 193 8.16 -1.72 13.61
C HIS A 193 9.14 -2.77 14.15
N ASP A 194 9.96 -3.35 13.28
CA ASP A 194 10.85 -4.47 13.65
C ASP A 194 11.92 -4.09 14.73
N GLY A 195 12.17 -2.81 14.94
CA GLY A 195 13.13 -2.30 15.94
C GLY A 195 12.51 -1.65 17.19
N GLY A 196 11.17 -1.57 17.28
CA GLY A 196 10.49 -0.90 18.37
C GLY A 196 9.26 -0.12 17.97
N THR A 197 9.08 1.06 18.53
CA THR A 197 7.96 1.95 18.24
C THR A 197 8.44 3.36 17.90
N VAL A 198 7.72 4.05 17.02
CA VAL A 198 8.02 5.43 16.65
C VAL A 198 6.77 6.31 16.77
N PRO A 199 6.88 7.53 17.36
CA PRO A 199 5.80 8.49 17.43
C PRO A 199 5.30 8.83 16.03
N THR A 200 3.98 8.79 15.82
CA THR A 200 3.37 8.86 14.50
C THR A 200 2.21 9.84 14.49
N PHE A 201 2.23 10.75 13.56
CA PHE A 201 1.16 11.69 13.28
C PHE A 201 0.47 11.31 11.98
N ALA A 202 -0.85 11.50 11.91
CA ALA A 202 -1.67 11.15 10.76
C ALA A 202 -2.40 12.40 10.25
N THR A 203 -2.28 12.71 8.96
CA THR A 203 -2.95 13.88 8.39
C THR A 203 -3.42 13.66 6.95
N PHE A 204 -4.12 14.64 6.42
CA PHE A 204 -4.61 14.59 5.05
C PHE A 204 -3.47 14.66 4.02
N HIS A 205 -3.67 13.96 2.91
CA HIS A 205 -2.77 14.11 1.78
C HIS A 205 -2.87 15.55 1.21
N PRO A 206 -1.75 16.22 0.87
CA PRO A 206 -1.76 17.60 0.38
C PRO A 206 -2.67 17.84 -0.83
N ARG A 207 -2.87 16.83 -1.67
CA ARG A 207 -3.82 16.89 -2.80
C ARG A 207 -5.26 17.10 -2.35
N LEU A 208 -5.69 16.46 -1.26
CA LEU A 208 -7.01 16.67 -0.68
C LEU A 208 -7.15 18.11 -0.19
N LEU A 209 -6.12 18.65 0.48
CA LEU A 209 -6.10 20.02 1.00
C LEU A 209 -6.21 21.08 -0.09
N LEU A 210 -5.78 20.79 -1.33
CA LEU A 210 -5.98 21.70 -2.47
C LEU A 210 -7.45 21.80 -2.87
N GLY A 211 -8.20 20.69 -2.77
CA GLY A 211 -9.62 20.63 -3.10
C GLY A 211 -10.54 20.99 -1.92
N GLN A 212 -10.06 20.88 -0.69
CA GLN A 212 -10.85 21.08 0.54
C GLN A 212 -10.13 22.03 1.51
N PRO A 213 -10.25 23.36 1.32
CA PRO A 213 -9.57 24.34 2.17
C PRO A 213 -9.94 24.25 3.66
N ALA A 214 -11.15 23.80 3.99
CA ALA A 214 -11.61 23.63 5.38
C ALA A 214 -10.76 22.63 6.17
N ALA A 215 -10.24 21.58 5.51
CA ALA A 215 -9.37 20.58 6.14
C ALA A 215 -7.96 21.11 6.49
N LYS A 216 -7.58 22.31 6.00
CA LYS A 216 -6.26 22.89 6.29
C LYS A 216 -6.10 23.26 7.76
N ALA A 217 -7.17 23.71 8.43
CA ALA A 217 -7.13 24.06 9.84
C ALA A 217 -6.85 22.85 10.74
N GLU A 218 -7.45 21.72 10.42
CA GLU A 218 -7.21 20.44 11.12
C GLU A 218 -5.80 19.94 10.84
N CYS A 219 -5.38 19.93 9.57
CA CYS A 219 -4.01 19.59 9.21
C CYS A 219 -2.97 20.45 9.96
N TRP A 220 -3.24 21.73 10.12
CA TRP A 220 -2.35 22.64 10.83
C TRP A 220 -2.24 22.30 12.33
N ARG A 221 -3.33 21.94 13.00
CA ARG A 221 -3.31 21.49 14.40
C ARG A 221 -2.43 20.25 14.59
N ILE A 222 -2.51 19.29 13.66
CA ILE A 222 -1.67 18.09 13.68
C ILE A 222 -0.19 18.45 13.52
N LEU A 223 0.13 19.37 12.60
CA LEU A 223 1.50 19.84 12.41
C LEU A 223 2.05 20.60 13.64
N GLN A 224 1.20 21.34 14.36
CA GLN A 224 1.59 21.98 15.62
C GLN A 224 1.93 20.93 16.69
N GLY A 225 1.13 19.87 16.83
CA GLY A 225 1.43 18.74 17.72
C GLY A 225 2.77 18.07 17.41
N LEU A 226 3.13 18.00 16.11
CA LEU A 226 4.43 17.46 15.69
C LEU A 226 5.60 18.35 16.11
N ILE A 227 5.43 19.69 16.16
CA ILE A 227 6.44 20.64 16.67
C ILE A 227 6.58 20.50 18.19
N GLU A 228 5.46 20.46 18.91
CA GLU A 228 5.45 20.38 20.39
C GLU A 228 6.13 19.09 20.90
N GLU A 229 6.03 18.01 20.15
CA GLU A 229 6.73 16.76 20.46
C GLU A 229 8.24 16.82 20.14
N GLN A 230 8.65 17.77 19.30
CA GLN A 230 10.07 18.00 18.98
C GLN A 230 10.82 18.67 20.13
N ASP A 231 10.13 19.48 20.92
CA ASP A 231 10.70 20.29 22.01
C ASP A 231 10.72 19.53 23.36
N ARG A 232 10.22 18.27 23.38
CA ARG A 232 10.23 17.38 24.57
C ARG A 232 11.42 16.45 24.58
#